data_f54ed68d87f87d203e3f9cb3774e6432
#
_entry.id   f54ed68d87f87d203e3f9cb3774e6432
#
_cell.length_a   1.000
_cell.length_b   1.000
_cell.length_c   1.000
_cell.angle_alpha   90.00
_cell.angle_beta   90.00
_cell.angle_gamma   90.00
#
_symmetry.space_group_name_H-M   'P 1'
#
loop_
_entity.id
_entity.type
_entity.pdbx_description
1 polymer ?
#
loop_
_entity_poly.entity_id
_entity_poly.type
_entity_poly.pdbx_seq_one_letter_code
_entity_poly.pdbx_strand_id
1 'polypeptide(L)'
;MVQRRVFCLRRTHEAPSVPRDVSKDTGVVPKGTTLQGRNILFAVTGGIAAVESIRLARELRRHGADLTIMMSKEAEKIITPLALSWASGTEVLTDWDHTMVQLDDYDSVLIAPATRNTISKHVHGIMDSPILMALTAARGNGTPILFVPSMHSDLFDDRVTADLLEALDTEGSSVMADEVVEGRRKQPDPVSIVANLCNLVNAQLPNRKVVAITLGANRAPIDAVRAIQNASSGSTGWTIAEHLHRMGHHVICIAGKTSADPSFSLPDVRRGGSPDEMLSVAKTVALGQPKPDVWIHSAAVLDYYTEPLTEKKASGADFWKLTLTPGPKHISELKPLVDGAIRIGFKLESGVTEDVLIQRAKDQIETYEVDAVVANLKEEVHDPKSLRSRIVYPDGTVEDIHDDAGLCQAIESLLHTS
;
A
#
# COMPACT_ATOMS: atom_id res chain seq x y z
N MET A 1 18.26 34.35 49.72
CA MET A 1 17.35 34.65 48.58
C MET A 1 18.17 34.54 47.30
N VAL A 2 18.08 33.43 46.58
CA VAL A 2 18.75 33.20 45.30
C VAL A 2 17.65 32.85 44.29
N GLN A 3 17.32 33.78 43.40
CA GLN A 3 16.37 33.54 42.30
C GLN A 3 17.03 32.69 41.24
N ARG A 4 16.53 31.48 41.03
CA ARG A 4 16.86 30.64 39.86
C ARG A 4 16.00 31.13 38.68
N ARG A 5 16.63 31.73 37.67
CA ARG A 5 16.04 31.97 36.36
C ARG A 5 15.96 30.65 35.61
N VAL A 6 14.77 30.16 35.34
CA VAL A 6 14.50 29.05 34.44
C VAL A 6 14.54 29.61 33.02
N PHE A 7 15.58 29.23 32.24
CA PHE A 7 15.63 29.49 30.80
C PHE A 7 14.73 28.49 30.07
N CYS A 8 13.57 28.97 29.63
CA CYS A 8 12.71 28.24 28.74
C CYS A 8 13.22 28.40 27.29
N LEU A 9 13.97 27.40 26.79
CA LEU A 9 14.35 27.32 25.38
C LEU A 9 13.09 26.97 24.58
N ARG A 10 12.44 27.95 23.97
CA ARG A 10 11.47 27.73 22.91
C ARG A 10 12.24 27.22 21.68
N ARG A 11 12.13 25.90 21.43
CA ARG A 11 12.38 25.35 20.10
C ARG A 11 11.23 25.80 19.21
N THR A 12 11.47 26.75 18.33
CA THR A 12 10.61 27.04 17.19
C THR A 12 10.81 25.93 16.15
N HIS A 13 10.04 24.84 16.27
CA HIS A 13 9.79 23.99 15.10
C HIS A 13 8.82 24.78 14.22
N GLU A 14 9.33 25.37 13.15
CA GLU A 14 8.46 25.76 12.03
C GLU A 14 7.85 24.48 11.47
N ALA A 15 6.55 24.30 11.73
CA ALA A 15 5.76 23.28 11.07
C ALA A 15 5.76 23.60 9.56
N PRO A 16 5.81 22.59 8.67
CA PRO A 16 5.69 22.81 7.24
C PRO A 16 4.45 23.64 6.96
N SER A 17 4.59 24.69 6.17
CA SER A 17 3.51 25.62 5.84
C SER A 17 2.38 24.87 5.12
N VAL A 18 1.30 24.59 5.85
CA VAL A 18 0.06 24.03 5.27
C VAL A 18 -0.52 25.08 4.32
N PRO A 19 -0.89 24.72 3.07
CA PRO A 19 -1.55 25.65 2.17
C PRO A 19 -2.75 26.31 2.84
N ARG A 20 -2.90 27.62 2.69
CA ARG A 20 -3.89 28.46 3.42
C ARG A 20 -5.36 28.11 3.19
N ASP A 21 -5.66 27.19 2.26
CA ASP A 21 -7.03 26.73 1.98
C ASP A 21 -7.54 25.64 2.93
N VAL A 22 -6.70 25.11 3.81
CA VAL A 22 -7.06 24.13 4.85
C VAL A 22 -7.52 24.83 6.16
N SER A 23 -7.98 26.04 6.09
CA SER A 23 -8.35 26.88 7.27
C SER A 23 -9.65 26.46 7.95
N LYS A 24 -10.35 25.43 7.48
CA LYS A 24 -11.52 24.86 8.17
C LYS A 24 -11.08 23.66 9.00
N ASP A 25 -11.57 23.57 10.22
CA ASP A 25 -11.31 22.48 11.18
C ASP A 25 -11.57 21.07 10.59
N THR A 26 -12.44 20.98 9.57
CA THR A 26 -12.75 19.75 8.82
C THR A 26 -11.66 19.29 7.83
N GLY A 27 -10.62 20.10 7.55
CA GLY A 27 -9.59 19.79 6.57
C GLY A 27 -8.82 18.50 6.85
N VAL A 28 -8.33 17.84 5.79
CA VAL A 28 -7.42 16.68 5.86
C VAL A 28 -6.14 16.97 5.07
N VAL A 29 -5.02 16.43 5.51
CA VAL A 29 -3.78 16.43 4.71
C VAL A 29 -3.86 15.30 3.70
N PRO A 30 -3.80 15.57 2.39
CA PRO A 30 -3.80 14.52 1.36
C PRO A 30 -2.63 13.53 1.55
N LYS A 31 -2.89 12.26 1.32
CA LYS A 31 -1.88 11.18 1.28
C LYS A 31 -1.69 10.61 -0.13
N GLY A 32 -2.63 10.87 -1.01
CA GLY A 32 -2.62 10.42 -2.39
C GLY A 32 -3.91 10.79 -3.12
N THR A 33 -3.97 10.42 -4.40
CA THR A 33 -5.09 10.70 -5.30
C THR A 33 -5.78 9.42 -5.79
N THR A 34 -5.60 8.31 -5.08
CA THR A 34 -6.03 6.98 -5.53
C THR A 34 -7.56 6.80 -5.61
N LEU A 35 -8.33 7.66 -4.94
CA LEU A 35 -9.81 7.75 -5.05
C LEU A 35 -10.27 9.09 -5.62
N GLN A 36 -9.40 9.86 -6.25
CA GLN A 36 -9.75 11.15 -6.83
C GLN A 36 -10.87 11.00 -7.87
N GLY A 37 -11.96 11.77 -7.69
CA GLY A 37 -13.13 11.71 -8.56
C GLY A 37 -13.94 10.42 -8.46
N ARG A 38 -13.76 9.64 -7.38
CA ARG A 38 -14.57 8.46 -7.08
C ARG A 38 -15.65 8.80 -6.08
N ASN A 39 -16.88 8.53 -6.44
CA ASN A 39 -18.05 8.68 -5.57
C ASN A 39 -18.25 7.39 -4.74
N ILE A 40 -17.96 7.46 -3.45
CA ILE A 40 -18.02 6.33 -2.53
C ILE A 40 -19.19 6.47 -1.57
N LEU A 41 -20.12 5.52 -1.60
CA LEU A 41 -21.11 5.41 -0.55
C LEU A 41 -20.50 4.71 0.67
N PHE A 42 -20.37 5.45 1.78
CA PHE A 42 -19.91 4.89 3.05
C PHE A 42 -21.10 4.70 4.01
N ALA A 43 -21.49 3.45 4.22
CA ALA A 43 -22.57 3.04 5.10
C ALA A 43 -22.05 2.59 6.47
N VAL A 44 -22.58 3.18 7.55
CA VAL A 44 -22.21 2.89 8.94
C VAL A 44 -23.37 2.22 9.66
N THR A 45 -23.17 0.97 10.11
CA THR A 45 -24.22 0.21 10.82
C THR A 45 -23.93 0.07 12.31
N GLY A 46 -24.93 -0.37 13.10
CA GLY A 46 -24.95 -0.27 14.56
C GLY A 46 -24.09 -1.28 15.31
N GLY A 47 -22.81 -1.39 14.94
CA GLY A 47 -21.79 -2.11 15.72
C GLY A 47 -20.92 -1.15 16.52
N ILE A 48 -20.35 -1.59 17.66
CA ILE A 48 -19.49 -0.73 18.50
C ILE A 48 -18.31 -0.14 17.73
N ALA A 49 -17.82 -0.82 16.68
CA ALA A 49 -16.78 -0.32 15.80
C ALA A 49 -17.21 0.92 14.96
N ALA A 50 -18.48 1.36 15.03
CA ALA A 50 -18.91 2.63 14.44
C ALA A 50 -18.11 3.82 14.99
N VAL A 51 -17.49 3.73 16.16
CA VAL A 51 -16.58 4.75 16.70
C VAL A 51 -15.35 4.99 15.80
N GLU A 52 -14.92 4.01 15.02
CA GLU A 52 -13.80 4.11 14.08
C GLU A 52 -14.19 4.79 12.75
N SER A 53 -15.49 4.96 12.49
CA SER A 53 -15.97 5.57 11.24
C SER A 53 -15.49 7.02 11.05
N ILE A 54 -15.22 7.72 12.14
CA ILE A 54 -14.64 9.09 12.12
C ILE A 54 -13.25 9.06 11.48
N ARG A 55 -12.39 8.13 11.91
CA ARG A 55 -11.04 7.96 11.37
C ARG A 55 -11.09 7.47 9.92
N LEU A 56 -11.99 6.54 9.64
CA LEU A 56 -12.16 5.95 8.32
C LEU A 56 -12.65 6.99 7.28
N ALA A 57 -13.64 7.82 7.62
CA ALA A 57 -14.09 8.90 6.73
C ALA A 57 -12.95 9.88 6.41
N ARG A 58 -12.14 10.26 7.42
CA ARG A 58 -10.98 11.12 7.19
C ARG A 58 -9.91 10.45 6.33
N GLU A 59 -9.69 9.14 6.48
CA GLU A 59 -8.72 8.41 5.67
C GLU A 59 -9.18 8.30 4.20
N LEU A 60 -10.47 8.04 3.94
CA LEU A 60 -11.04 8.07 2.58
C LEU A 60 -10.81 9.43 1.90
N ARG A 61 -11.06 10.53 2.61
CA ARG A 61 -10.82 11.88 2.11
C ARG A 61 -9.34 12.19 1.85
N ARG A 62 -8.41 11.61 2.61
CA ARG A 62 -6.96 11.76 2.37
C ARG A 62 -6.53 11.14 1.04
N HIS A 63 -7.31 10.21 0.51
CA HIS A 63 -7.11 9.59 -0.79
C HIS A 63 -7.98 10.21 -1.91
N GLY A 64 -8.68 11.31 -1.62
CA GLY A 64 -9.43 12.10 -2.61
C GLY A 64 -10.84 11.59 -2.90
N ALA A 65 -11.41 10.71 -2.07
CA ALA A 65 -12.78 10.21 -2.26
C ALA A 65 -13.82 11.31 -2.08
N ASP A 66 -14.81 11.34 -2.98
CA ASP A 66 -16.07 12.03 -2.79
C ASP A 66 -17.02 11.12 -2.01
N LEU A 67 -17.54 11.57 -0.86
CA LEU A 67 -18.25 10.72 0.08
C LEU A 67 -19.74 11.06 0.13
N THR A 68 -20.57 10.03 -0.02
CA THR A 68 -21.97 10.01 0.46
C THR A 68 -22.01 9.14 1.71
N ILE A 69 -22.57 9.67 2.80
CA ILE A 69 -22.59 8.96 4.09
C ILE A 69 -24.02 8.56 4.46
N MET A 70 -24.21 7.27 4.74
CA MET A 70 -25.46 6.75 5.31
C MET A 70 -25.19 6.11 6.67
N MET A 71 -26.04 6.41 7.65
CA MET A 71 -25.95 5.87 9.01
C MET A 71 -27.26 5.22 9.43
N SER A 72 -27.17 4.00 9.97
CA SER A 72 -28.35 3.34 10.53
C SER A 72 -28.78 3.95 11.86
N LYS A 73 -30.06 3.82 12.20
CA LYS A 73 -30.62 4.28 13.50
C LYS A 73 -29.92 3.65 14.72
N GLU A 74 -29.39 2.45 14.58
CA GLU A 74 -28.61 1.79 15.62
C GLU A 74 -27.21 2.39 15.74
N ALA A 75 -26.63 2.87 14.65
CA ALA A 75 -25.33 3.54 14.68
C ALA A 75 -25.41 4.91 15.36
N GLU A 76 -26.54 5.63 15.23
CA GLU A 76 -26.78 6.90 15.92
C GLU A 76 -26.72 6.78 17.45
N LYS A 77 -26.96 5.57 18.00
CA LYS A 77 -26.83 5.29 19.44
C LYS A 77 -25.37 5.17 19.91
N ILE A 78 -24.43 5.06 18.98
CA ILE A 78 -23.00 4.85 19.26
C ILE A 78 -22.20 6.11 18.96
N ILE A 79 -22.40 6.70 17.78
CA ILE A 79 -21.81 7.97 17.37
C ILE A 79 -22.89 8.90 16.82
N THR A 80 -22.64 10.21 16.87
CA THR A 80 -23.63 11.16 16.36
C THR A 80 -23.42 11.41 14.86
N PRO A 81 -24.51 11.68 14.09
CA PRO A 81 -24.40 12.15 12.71
C PRO A 81 -23.50 13.40 12.59
N LEU A 82 -23.57 14.31 13.57
CA LEU A 82 -22.72 15.52 13.60
C LEU A 82 -21.22 15.18 13.57
N ALA A 83 -20.76 14.20 14.37
CA ALA A 83 -19.37 13.83 14.43
C ALA A 83 -18.89 13.22 13.08
N LEU A 84 -19.74 12.42 12.46
CA LEU A 84 -19.41 11.79 11.16
C LEU A 84 -19.49 12.83 10.01
N SER A 85 -20.44 13.76 10.04
CA SER A 85 -20.52 14.89 9.10
C SER A 85 -19.26 15.78 9.18
N TRP A 86 -18.79 16.07 10.39
CA TRP A 86 -17.53 16.79 10.58
C TRP A 86 -16.34 16.04 9.95
N ALA A 87 -16.27 14.71 10.12
CA ALA A 87 -15.17 13.89 9.61
C ALA A 87 -15.20 13.73 8.08
N SER A 88 -16.39 13.53 7.51
CA SER A 88 -16.60 13.35 6.07
C SER A 88 -16.59 14.67 5.29
N GLY A 89 -17.01 15.77 5.93
CA GLY A 89 -17.22 17.06 5.27
C GLY A 89 -18.54 17.12 4.49
N THR A 90 -19.42 16.14 4.65
CA THR A 90 -20.72 16.02 3.96
C THR A 90 -21.84 15.81 4.96
N GLU A 91 -23.08 16.00 4.53
CA GLU A 91 -24.25 15.64 5.31
C GLU A 91 -24.35 14.12 5.49
N VAL A 92 -24.91 13.69 6.64
CA VAL A 92 -25.10 12.26 6.94
C VAL A 92 -26.58 11.94 6.83
N LEU A 93 -26.91 11.02 5.95
CA LEU A 93 -28.26 10.52 5.75
C LEU A 93 -28.57 9.44 6.79
N THR A 94 -29.61 9.68 7.60
CA THR A 94 -30.01 8.75 8.68
C THR A 94 -31.41 8.15 8.48
N ASP A 95 -32.12 8.60 7.46
CA ASP A 95 -33.47 8.17 7.11
C ASP A 95 -33.69 8.27 5.60
N TRP A 96 -34.88 7.92 5.14
CA TRP A 96 -35.29 8.08 3.75
C TRP A 96 -35.22 9.52 3.30
N ASP A 97 -34.62 9.75 2.17
CA ASP A 97 -34.50 11.07 1.53
C ASP A 97 -35.36 11.13 0.26
N HIS A 98 -36.04 12.25 0.06
CA HIS A 98 -36.93 12.46 -1.09
C HIS A 98 -36.18 12.54 -2.42
N THR A 99 -34.88 12.83 -2.40
CA THR A 99 -34.02 12.84 -3.58
C THR A 99 -33.58 11.46 -4.01
N MET A 100 -33.86 10.44 -3.20
CA MET A 100 -33.52 9.03 -3.47
C MET A 100 -32.02 8.79 -3.69
N VAL A 101 -31.17 9.52 -2.98
CA VAL A 101 -29.68 9.40 -3.02
C VAL A 101 -29.19 7.96 -2.86
N GLN A 102 -29.96 7.10 -2.16
CA GLN A 102 -29.64 5.67 -2.04
C GLN A 102 -29.66 4.91 -3.38
N LEU A 103 -30.15 5.50 -4.46
CA LEU A 103 -30.17 4.93 -5.81
C LEU A 103 -29.22 5.62 -6.77
N ASP A 104 -28.38 6.57 -6.29
CA ASP A 104 -27.38 7.22 -7.11
C ASP A 104 -26.31 6.22 -7.58
N ASP A 105 -25.61 6.60 -8.65
CA ASP A 105 -24.50 5.84 -9.18
C ASP A 105 -23.25 6.06 -8.30
N TYR A 106 -22.77 4.99 -7.67
CA TYR A 106 -21.56 4.96 -6.87
C TYR A 106 -20.49 4.13 -7.57
N ASP A 107 -19.22 4.59 -7.47
CA ASP A 107 -18.07 3.78 -7.92
C ASP A 107 -17.83 2.57 -6.99
N SER A 108 -18.22 2.67 -5.72
CA SER A 108 -18.21 1.57 -4.77
C SER A 108 -19.05 1.86 -3.54
N VAL A 109 -19.46 0.80 -2.83
CA VAL A 109 -20.14 0.88 -1.53
C VAL A 109 -19.25 0.25 -0.46
N LEU A 110 -18.95 1.01 0.59
CA LEU A 110 -18.23 0.54 1.77
C LEU A 110 -19.19 0.43 2.96
N ILE A 111 -19.29 -0.75 3.56
CA ILE A 111 -20.07 -0.96 4.80
C ILE A 111 -19.09 -1.23 5.94
N ALA A 112 -18.84 -0.25 6.79
CA ALA A 112 -17.91 -0.34 7.90
C ALA A 112 -18.35 0.47 9.13
N PRO A 113 -18.71 -0.19 10.24
CA PRO A 113 -18.82 -1.64 10.40
C PRO A 113 -20.03 -2.23 9.69
N ALA A 114 -19.91 -3.48 9.23
CA ALA A 114 -21.03 -4.29 8.76
C ALA A 114 -21.51 -5.22 9.89
N THR A 115 -22.72 -4.98 10.42
CA THR A 115 -23.30 -5.88 11.42
C THR A 115 -23.84 -7.14 10.77
N ARG A 116 -23.83 -8.26 11.49
CA ARG A 116 -24.46 -9.51 11.04
C ARG A 116 -25.91 -9.30 10.57
N ASN A 117 -26.68 -8.47 11.29
CA ASN A 117 -28.05 -8.15 10.92
C ASN A 117 -28.15 -7.51 9.53
N THR A 118 -27.26 -6.55 9.22
CA THR A 118 -27.23 -5.89 7.91
C THR A 118 -26.83 -6.87 6.81
N ILE A 119 -25.80 -7.69 7.04
CA ILE A 119 -25.37 -8.74 6.11
C ILE A 119 -26.51 -9.73 5.85
N SER A 120 -27.13 -10.25 6.90
CA SER A 120 -28.26 -11.19 6.77
C SER A 120 -29.42 -10.60 5.96
N LYS A 121 -29.82 -9.37 6.25
CA LYS A 121 -30.89 -8.69 5.50
C LYS A 121 -30.53 -8.49 4.03
N HIS A 122 -29.28 -8.09 3.74
CA HIS A 122 -28.79 -7.90 2.37
C HIS A 122 -28.85 -9.21 1.58
N VAL A 123 -28.28 -10.29 2.12
CA VAL A 123 -28.26 -11.61 1.48
C VAL A 123 -29.69 -12.12 1.20
N HIS A 124 -30.65 -11.87 2.11
CA HIS A 124 -32.04 -12.27 1.95
C HIS A 124 -32.90 -11.27 1.16
N GLY A 125 -32.30 -10.18 0.61
CA GLY A 125 -33.02 -9.21 -0.21
C GLY A 125 -34.02 -8.33 0.56
N ILE A 126 -33.83 -8.14 1.87
CA ILE A 126 -34.70 -7.28 2.71
C ILE A 126 -34.26 -5.83 2.53
N MET A 127 -35.20 -4.95 2.18
CA MET A 127 -34.93 -3.53 1.87
C MET A 127 -35.71 -2.59 2.81
N ASP A 128 -35.61 -2.79 4.10
CA ASP A 128 -36.35 -2.03 5.12
C ASP A 128 -35.65 -0.76 5.62
N SER A 129 -34.54 -0.35 4.93
CA SER A 129 -33.79 0.87 5.23
C SER A 129 -33.10 1.43 3.99
N PRO A 130 -32.73 2.74 3.97
CA PRO A 130 -31.99 3.35 2.87
C PRO A 130 -30.69 2.61 2.54
N ILE A 131 -29.93 2.20 3.55
CA ILE A 131 -28.70 1.42 3.39
C ILE A 131 -28.94 0.11 2.63
N LEU A 132 -29.97 -0.65 3.01
CA LEU A 132 -30.27 -1.92 2.37
C LEU A 132 -30.82 -1.75 0.95
N MET A 133 -31.54 -0.66 0.67
CA MET A 133 -31.92 -0.30 -0.69
C MET A 133 -30.69 0.03 -1.53
N ALA A 134 -29.77 0.85 -1.02
CA ALA A 134 -28.52 1.19 -1.71
C ALA A 134 -27.67 -0.04 -2.02
N LEU A 135 -27.52 -0.95 -1.05
CA LEU A 135 -26.81 -2.22 -1.23
C LEU A 135 -27.45 -3.10 -2.31
N THR A 136 -28.78 -3.16 -2.35
CA THR A 136 -29.50 -3.93 -3.36
C THR A 136 -29.36 -3.31 -4.75
N ALA A 137 -29.42 -1.97 -4.86
CA ALA A 137 -29.19 -1.26 -6.10
C ALA A 137 -27.74 -1.46 -6.60
N ALA A 138 -26.75 -1.31 -5.72
CA ALA A 138 -25.35 -1.53 -6.03
C ALA A 138 -25.10 -2.95 -6.56
N ARG A 139 -25.62 -3.98 -5.89
CA ARG A 139 -25.56 -5.37 -6.37
C ARG A 139 -26.20 -5.54 -7.74
N GLY A 140 -27.37 -4.94 -7.95
CA GLY A 140 -28.08 -5.01 -9.24
C GLY A 140 -27.31 -4.34 -10.39
N ASN A 141 -26.56 -3.29 -10.11
CA ASN A 141 -25.74 -2.56 -11.07
C ASN A 141 -24.32 -3.15 -11.25
N GLY A 142 -23.94 -4.13 -10.44
CA GLY A 142 -22.58 -4.68 -10.44
C GLY A 142 -21.54 -3.72 -9.83
N THR A 143 -21.97 -2.74 -9.03
CA THR A 143 -21.09 -1.83 -8.29
C THR A 143 -20.31 -2.61 -7.24
N PRO A 144 -18.97 -2.48 -7.16
CA PRO A 144 -18.15 -3.15 -6.16
C PRO A 144 -18.59 -2.80 -4.73
N ILE A 145 -18.79 -3.83 -3.88
CA ILE A 145 -19.19 -3.66 -2.49
C ILE A 145 -18.11 -4.24 -1.57
N LEU A 146 -17.68 -3.47 -0.58
CA LEU A 146 -16.77 -3.93 0.47
C LEU A 146 -17.49 -4.00 1.81
N PHE A 147 -17.68 -5.19 2.34
CA PHE A 147 -18.18 -5.43 3.69
C PHE A 147 -17.01 -5.56 4.68
N VAL A 148 -17.09 -4.82 5.79
CA VAL A 148 -16.16 -4.91 6.92
C VAL A 148 -16.92 -5.42 8.15
N PRO A 149 -17.07 -6.75 8.31
CA PRO A 149 -17.78 -7.33 9.44
C PRO A 149 -17.08 -7.01 10.77
N SER A 150 -17.86 -6.56 11.75
CA SER A 150 -17.36 -6.33 13.10
C SER A 150 -18.39 -6.87 14.11
N MET A 151 -18.03 -7.97 14.78
CA MET A 151 -18.88 -8.65 15.74
C MET A 151 -18.07 -9.48 16.72
N HIS A 152 -18.70 -9.88 17.83
CA HIS A 152 -18.09 -10.80 18.79
C HIS A 152 -17.77 -12.16 18.13
N SER A 153 -16.72 -12.83 18.58
CA SER A 153 -16.30 -14.13 18.01
C SER A 153 -17.44 -15.16 18.03
N ASP A 154 -18.23 -15.24 19.09
CA ASP A 154 -19.35 -16.19 19.18
C ASP A 154 -20.39 -15.99 18.06
N LEU A 155 -20.59 -14.75 17.60
CA LEU A 155 -21.46 -14.44 16.46
C LEU A 155 -20.75 -14.71 15.13
N PHE A 156 -19.44 -14.52 15.09
CA PHE A 156 -18.66 -14.76 13.88
C PHE A 156 -18.51 -16.25 13.61
N ASP A 157 -18.28 -17.04 14.65
CA ASP A 157 -18.07 -18.49 14.58
C ASP A 157 -19.38 -19.29 14.46
N ASP A 158 -20.54 -18.60 14.52
CA ASP A 158 -21.84 -19.23 14.23
C ASP A 158 -21.94 -19.64 12.76
N ARG A 159 -22.38 -20.87 12.51
CA ARG A 159 -22.56 -21.44 11.17
C ARG A 159 -23.33 -20.53 10.22
N VAL A 160 -24.41 -19.90 10.71
CA VAL A 160 -25.21 -18.97 9.88
C VAL A 160 -24.37 -17.78 9.41
N THR A 161 -23.39 -17.31 10.19
CA THR A 161 -22.49 -16.25 9.76
C THR A 161 -21.56 -16.73 8.65
N ALA A 162 -21.04 -17.95 8.75
CA ALA A 162 -20.23 -18.54 7.68
C ALA A 162 -21.03 -18.65 6.38
N ASP A 163 -22.25 -19.17 6.43
CA ASP A 163 -23.15 -19.27 5.26
C ASP A 163 -23.46 -17.88 4.65
N LEU A 164 -23.60 -16.84 5.48
CA LEU A 164 -23.81 -15.46 5.01
C LEU A 164 -22.58 -14.86 4.32
N LEU A 165 -21.37 -15.12 4.86
CA LEU A 165 -20.14 -14.64 4.25
C LEU A 165 -19.84 -15.37 2.93
N GLU A 166 -20.12 -16.67 2.84
CA GLU A 166 -20.05 -17.43 1.59
C GLU A 166 -21.04 -16.90 0.54
N ALA A 167 -22.24 -16.51 0.96
CA ALA A 167 -23.21 -15.88 0.06
C ALA A 167 -22.72 -14.53 -0.48
N LEU A 168 -22.05 -13.70 0.34
CA LEU A 168 -21.45 -12.45 -0.11
C LEU A 168 -20.34 -12.69 -1.15
N ASP A 169 -19.49 -13.67 -0.92
CA ASP A 169 -18.43 -14.05 -1.87
C ASP A 169 -19.04 -14.55 -3.19
N THR A 170 -20.06 -15.39 -3.11
CA THR A 170 -20.77 -15.94 -4.29
C THR A 170 -21.42 -14.85 -5.15
N GLU A 171 -21.94 -13.78 -4.54
CA GLU A 171 -22.52 -12.65 -5.28
C GLU A 171 -21.47 -11.68 -5.84
N GLY A 172 -20.17 -11.88 -5.50
CA GLY A 172 -19.06 -11.04 -5.93
C GLY A 172 -18.78 -9.84 -5.02
N SER A 173 -19.36 -9.78 -3.83
CA SER A 173 -19.02 -8.78 -2.81
C SER A 173 -17.71 -9.13 -2.12
N SER A 174 -16.88 -8.11 -1.83
CA SER A 174 -15.65 -8.30 -1.08
C SER A 174 -15.90 -8.24 0.43
N VAL A 175 -15.23 -9.11 1.18
CA VAL A 175 -15.31 -9.15 2.65
C VAL A 175 -13.92 -8.96 3.23
N MET A 176 -13.76 -7.98 4.12
CA MET A 176 -12.52 -7.73 4.84
C MET A 176 -12.76 -7.86 6.35
N ALA A 177 -12.20 -8.91 6.94
CA ALA A 177 -12.24 -9.14 8.39
C ALA A 177 -10.81 -9.27 8.93
N ASP A 178 -10.57 -8.71 10.10
CA ASP A 178 -9.28 -8.84 10.79
C ASP A 178 -9.20 -10.13 11.60
N GLU A 179 -8.00 -10.45 12.06
CA GLU A 179 -7.77 -11.58 12.95
C GLU A 179 -8.48 -11.40 14.30
N VAL A 180 -8.67 -12.52 15.00
CA VAL A 180 -9.27 -12.51 16.34
C VAL A 180 -8.24 -12.00 17.35
N VAL A 181 -8.53 -10.86 18.00
CA VAL A 181 -7.74 -10.30 19.09
C VAL A 181 -8.60 -10.24 20.35
N GLU A 182 -8.14 -10.83 21.45
CA GLU A 182 -8.88 -10.86 22.73
C GLU A 182 -10.29 -11.44 22.62
N GLY A 183 -10.46 -12.50 21.81
CA GLY A 183 -11.77 -13.14 21.59
C GLY A 183 -12.78 -12.31 20.80
N ARG A 184 -12.31 -11.29 20.08
CA ARG A 184 -13.13 -10.42 19.23
C ARG A 184 -12.46 -10.21 17.90
N ARG A 185 -13.23 -10.23 16.81
CA ARG A 185 -12.77 -9.70 15.53
C ARG A 185 -12.96 -8.20 15.56
N LYS A 186 -11.85 -7.48 15.63
CA LYS A 186 -11.84 -6.02 15.55
C LYS A 186 -12.07 -5.60 14.08
N GLN A 187 -12.54 -4.38 13.88
CA GLN A 187 -12.51 -3.78 12.55
C GLN A 187 -11.05 -3.54 12.18
N PRO A 188 -10.61 -3.89 10.96
CA PRO A 188 -9.28 -3.57 10.48
C PRO A 188 -8.93 -2.08 10.60
N ASP A 189 -7.64 -1.76 10.59
CA ASP A 189 -7.19 -0.37 10.61
C ASP A 189 -7.73 0.41 9.38
N PRO A 190 -8.15 1.68 9.54
CA PRO A 190 -8.63 2.51 8.43
C PRO A 190 -7.72 2.56 7.21
N VAL A 191 -6.38 2.55 7.39
CA VAL A 191 -5.44 2.54 6.27
C VAL A 191 -5.59 1.26 5.44
N SER A 192 -5.72 0.12 6.12
CA SER A 192 -5.93 -1.19 5.47
C SER A 192 -7.27 -1.26 4.74
N ILE A 193 -8.36 -0.77 5.35
CA ILE A 193 -9.69 -0.74 4.73
C ILE A 193 -9.65 0.12 3.47
N VAL A 194 -9.10 1.33 3.56
CA VAL A 194 -9.01 2.25 2.41
C VAL A 194 -8.11 1.71 1.32
N ALA A 195 -6.99 1.05 1.66
CA ALA A 195 -6.13 0.42 0.67
C ALA A 195 -6.85 -0.68 -0.13
N ASN A 196 -7.62 -1.52 0.55
CA ASN A 196 -8.42 -2.56 -0.10
C ASN A 196 -9.56 -1.98 -0.94
N LEU A 197 -10.24 -0.93 -0.44
CA LEU A 197 -11.27 -0.24 -1.21
C LEU A 197 -10.68 0.41 -2.47
N CYS A 198 -9.55 1.10 -2.36
CA CYS A 198 -8.83 1.66 -3.50
C CYS A 198 -8.54 0.59 -4.56
N ASN A 199 -7.99 -0.56 -4.12
CA ASN A 199 -7.71 -1.68 -5.02
C ASN A 199 -8.98 -2.18 -5.69
N LEU A 200 -10.05 -2.43 -4.93
CA LEU A 200 -11.32 -2.92 -5.43
C LEU A 200 -11.93 -2.00 -6.49
N VAL A 201 -11.92 -0.69 -6.26
CA VAL A 201 -12.43 0.32 -7.20
C VAL A 201 -11.55 0.41 -8.44
N ASN A 202 -10.24 0.52 -8.26
CA ASN A 202 -9.31 0.78 -9.35
C ASN A 202 -8.98 -0.47 -10.17
N ALA A 203 -9.18 -1.67 -9.63
CA ALA A 203 -9.04 -2.93 -10.38
C ALA A 203 -10.04 -3.03 -11.56
N GLN A 204 -11.13 -2.26 -11.52
CA GLN A 204 -12.10 -2.18 -12.62
C GLN A 204 -11.61 -1.30 -13.79
N LEU A 205 -10.54 -0.53 -13.59
CA LEU A 205 -9.98 0.31 -14.64
C LEU A 205 -9.29 -0.54 -15.73
N PRO A 206 -9.30 -0.09 -17.00
CA PRO A 206 -8.57 -0.78 -18.05
C PRO A 206 -7.06 -0.75 -17.80
N ASN A 207 -6.36 -1.69 -18.42
CA ASN A 207 -4.88 -1.76 -18.41
C ASN A 207 -4.26 -1.99 -17.02
N ARG A 208 -4.97 -2.66 -16.11
CA ARG A 208 -4.32 -3.12 -14.87
C ARG A 208 -3.32 -4.22 -15.17
N LYS A 209 -2.18 -4.16 -14.51
CA LYS A 209 -1.01 -5.02 -14.76
C LYS A 209 -0.75 -5.95 -13.58
N VAL A 210 -0.08 -7.06 -13.86
CA VAL A 210 0.58 -7.87 -12.84
C VAL A 210 2.00 -7.35 -12.70
N VAL A 211 2.35 -6.86 -11.51
CA VAL A 211 3.63 -6.21 -11.22
C VAL A 211 4.42 -7.03 -10.23
N ALA A 212 5.61 -7.47 -10.61
CA ALA A 212 6.58 -8.06 -9.69
C ALA A 212 7.58 -7.00 -9.24
N ILE A 213 7.75 -6.82 -7.94
CA ILE A 213 8.71 -5.89 -7.37
C ILE A 213 9.67 -6.61 -6.43
N THR A 214 10.98 -6.53 -6.70
CA THR A 214 12.00 -6.94 -5.74
C THR A 214 12.34 -5.78 -4.83
N LEU A 215 12.45 -6.00 -3.52
CA LEU A 215 12.69 -4.94 -2.54
C LEU A 215 13.48 -5.40 -1.31
N GLY A 216 13.99 -4.42 -0.54
CA GLY A 216 14.78 -4.68 0.66
C GLY A 216 16.22 -5.04 0.37
N ALA A 217 16.92 -5.59 1.35
CA ALA A 217 18.33 -5.96 1.28
C ALA A 217 18.51 -7.47 1.20
N ASN A 218 19.52 -7.93 0.48
CA ASN A 218 19.99 -9.29 0.66
C ASN A 218 20.93 -9.39 1.87
N ARG A 219 20.90 -10.56 2.49
CA ARG A 219 21.77 -10.95 3.59
C ARG A 219 22.42 -12.29 3.27
N ALA A 220 23.71 -12.25 2.96
CA ALA A 220 24.51 -13.45 2.69
C ALA A 220 25.20 -13.91 3.97
N PRO A 221 24.97 -15.14 4.47
CA PRO A 221 25.63 -15.65 5.65
C PRO A 221 27.16 -15.81 5.41
N ILE A 222 27.95 -15.49 6.42
CA ILE A 222 29.40 -15.78 6.45
C ILE A 222 29.62 -17.08 7.22
N ASP A 223 28.89 -17.24 8.33
CA ASP A 223 28.86 -18.44 9.15
C ASP A 223 27.46 -18.60 9.78
N ALA A 224 27.28 -19.55 10.65
CA ALA A 224 26.00 -19.81 11.34
C ALA A 224 25.42 -18.59 12.12
N VAL A 225 26.22 -17.53 12.37
CA VAL A 225 25.82 -16.38 13.19
C VAL A 225 26.00 -15.04 12.47
N ARG A 226 27.01 -14.90 11.62
CA ARG A 226 27.40 -13.65 10.98
C ARG A 226 26.98 -13.59 9.51
N ALA A 227 26.71 -12.39 9.00
CA ALA A 227 26.33 -12.19 7.62
C ALA A 227 26.83 -10.83 7.07
N ILE A 228 26.98 -10.73 5.77
CA ILE A 228 27.11 -9.48 5.01
C ILE A 228 25.70 -9.07 4.57
N GLN A 229 25.39 -7.79 4.67
CA GLN A 229 24.07 -7.26 4.29
C GLN A 229 24.21 -5.84 3.76
N ASN A 230 23.45 -5.50 2.72
CA ASN A 230 23.30 -4.13 2.24
C ASN A 230 22.48 -3.27 3.23
N ALA A 231 22.78 -1.99 3.30
CA ALA A 231 22.08 -1.03 4.16
C ALA A 231 20.83 -0.48 3.46
N SER A 232 19.86 -1.34 3.18
CA SER A 232 18.56 -0.96 2.63
C SER A 232 17.45 -1.26 3.61
N SER A 233 16.56 -0.30 3.85
CA SER A 233 15.36 -0.48 4.68
C SER A 233 14.22 -1.18 3.94
N GLY A 234 14.20 -1.11 2.62
CA GLY A 234 13.08 -1.56 1.78
C GLY A 234 11.94 -0.53 1.64
N SER A 235 12.04 0.63 2.28
CA SER A 235 10.99 1.65 2.32
C SER A 235 10.49 2.05 0.93
N THR A 236 11.38 2.40 0.01
CA THR A 236 11.01 2.80 -1.36
C THR A 236 10.21 1.71 -2.08
N GLY A 237 10.66 0.45 -1.97
CA GLY A 237 9.95 -0.68 -2.57
C GLY A 237 8.55 -0.89 -1.98
N TRP A 238 8.39 -0.75 -0.66
CA TRP A 238 7.08 -0.82 -0.01
C TRP A 238 6.17 0.32 -0.46
N THR A 239 6.67 1.57 -0.51
CA THR A 239 5.90 2.74 -0.96
C THR A 239 5.35 2.57 -2.37
N ILE A 240 6.19 2.07 -3.29
CA ILE A 240 5.77 1.78 -4.68
C ILE A 240 4.74 0.64 -4.72
N ALA A 241 4.99 -0.46 -4.00
CA ALA A 241 4.09 -1.60 -3.96
C ALA A 241 2.71 -1.23 -3.40
N GLU A 242 2.66 -0.44 -2.32
CA GLU A 242 1.43 0.07 -1.74
C GLU A 242 0.65 0.98 -2.69
N HIS A 243 1.35 1.88 -3.39
CA HIS A 243 0.73 2.75 -4.38
C HIS A 243 0.12 1.95 -5.53
N LEU A 244 0.89 1.06 -6.14
CA LEU A 244 0.43 0.23 -7.26
C LEU A 244 -0.73 -0.69 -6.85
N HIS A 245 -0.71 -1.23 -5.63
CA HIS A 245 -1.84 -1.98 -5.09
C HIS A 245 -3.10 -1.09 -5.01
N ARG A 246 -3.00 0.12 -4.42
CA ARG A 246 -4.13 1.06 -4.36
C ARG A 246 -4.63 1.48 -5.75
N MET A 247 -3.75 1.49 -6.75
CA MET A 247 -4.12 1.77 -8.13
C MET A 247 -4.75 0.58 -8.86
N GLY A 248 -5.00 -0.54 -8.16
CA GLY A 248 -5.71 -1.69 -8.70
C GLY A 248 -4.85 -2.70 -9.44
N HIS A 249 -3.52 -2.57 -9.40
CA HIS A 249 -2.61 -3.57 -9.96
C HIS A 249 -2.50 -4.80 -9.06
N HIS A 250 -2.24 -5.96 -9.67
CA HIS A 250 -1.87 -7.17 -8.93
C HIS A 250 -0.38 -7.11 -8.61
N VAL A 251 -0.03 -6.85 -7.34
CA VAL A 251 1.37 -6.65 -6.93
C VAL A 251 1.91 -7.88 -6.22
N ILE A 252 3.02 -8.42 -6.75
CA ILE A 252 3.79 -9.53 -6.17
C ILE A 252 5.11 -8.96 -5.61
N CYS A 253 5.23 -8.91 -4.30
CA CYS A 253 6.43 -8.42 -3.62
C CYS A 253 7.41 -9.57 -3.39
N ILE A 254 8.66 -9.45 -3.87
CA ILE A 254 9.76 -10.36 -3.58
C ILE A 254 10.70 -9.64 -2.61
N ALA A 255 10.50 -9.88 -1.32
CA ALA A 255 11.12 -9.11 -0.27
C ALA A 255 12.31 -9.82 0.37
N GLY A 256 13.46 -9.15 0.38
CA GLY A 256 14.61 -9.52 1.18
C GLY A 256 14.43 -9.13 2.66
N LYS A 257 15.51 -8.76 3.32
CA LYS A 257 15.47 -8.19 4.68
C LYS A 257 15.05 -6.73 4.59
N THR A 258 14.05 -6.36 5.39
CA THR A 258 13.56 -5.00 5.52
C THR A 258 13.58 -4.57 6.99
N SER A 259 13.83 -3.31 7.25
CA SER A 259 13.64 -2.66 8.55
C SER A 259 12.46 -1.69 8.55
N ALA A 260 11.93 -1.38 7.36
CA ALA A 260 10.64 -0.73 7.18
C ALA A 260 9.58 -1.80 6.92
N ASP A 261 8.37 -1.55 7.40
CA ASP A 261 7.19 -2.36 7.11
C ASP A 261 6.22 -1.56 6.21
N PRO A 262 5.41 -2.24 5.41
CA PRO A 262 4.34 -1.57 4.68
C PRO A 262 3.26 -1.05 5.66
N SER A 263 2.55 0.01 5.27
CA SER A 263 1.50 0.63 6.09
C SER A 263 0.23 -0.22 6.24
N PHE A 264 0.10 -1.24 5.42
CA PHE A 264 -0.94 -2.27 5.48
C PHE A 264 -0.41 -3.58 4.87
N SER A 265 -1.06 -4.70 5.17
CA SER A 265 -0.67 -6.01 4.64
C SER A 265 -0.97 -6.12 3.15
N LEU A 266 0.08 -6.30 2.34
CA LEU A 266 -0.06 -6.60 0.91
C LEU A 266 -0.38 -8.09 0.70
N PRO A 267 -1.23 -8.45 -0.26
CA PRO A 267 -1.76 -9.82 -0.39
C PRO A 267 -0.73 -10.86 -0.87
N ASP A 268 0.26 -10.48 -1.67
CA ASP A 268 1.28 -11.41 -2.17
C ASP A 268 2.70 -10.91 -1.83
N VAL A 269 3.22 -11.37 -0.70
CA VAL A 269 4.58 -11.08 -0.24
C VAL A 269 5.37 -12.37 -0.10
N ARG A 270 6.33 -12.56 -0.98
CA ARG A 270 7.24 -13.72 -0.99
C ARG A 270 8.60 -13.32 -0.43
N ARG A 271 9.18 -14.12 0.44
CA ARG A 271 10.45 -13.81 1.11
C ARG A 271 11.61 -14.58 0.47
N GLY A 272 12.73 -13.86 0.24
CA GLY A 272 14.00 -14.40 -0.21
C GLY A 272 15.14 -13.60 0.41
N GLY A 273 15.68 -14.08 1.54
CA GLY A 273 16.61 -13.31 2.36
C GLY A 273 18.03 -13.23 1.79
N SER A 274 18.56 -14.30 1.23
CA SER A 274 19.87 -14.32 0.56
C SER A 274 19.76 -13.93 -0.92
N PRO A 275 20.88 -13.60 -1.60
CA PRO A 275 20.86 -13.36 -3.05
C PRO A 275 20.27 -14.55 -3.83
N ASP A 276 20.72 -15.76 -3.52
CA ASP A 276 20.28 -16.97 -4.24
C ASP A 276 18.83 -17.31 -3.98
N GLU A 277 18.34 -17.16 -2.72
CA GLU A 277 16.93 -17.33 -2.38
C GLU A 277 16.04 -16.33 -3.12
N MET A 278 16.43 -15.04 -3.13
CA MET A 278 15.67 -14.01 -3.83
C MET A 278 15.60 -14.29 -5.34
N LEU A 279 16.72 -14.69 -5.94
CA LEU A 279 16.76 -15.05 -7.36
C LEU A 279 15.87 -16.27 -7.65
N SER A 280 15.91 -17.28 -6.79
CA SER A 280 15.08 -18.49 -6.93
C SER A 280 13.58 -18.14 -6.84
N VAL A 281 13.18 -17.31 -5.88
CA VAL A 281 11.80 -16.83 -5.75
C VAL A 281 11.41 -15.99 -6.98
N ALA A 282 12.27 -15.11 -7.45
CA ALA A 282 12.01 -14.29 -8.63
C ALA A 282 11.85 -15.15 -9.91
N LYS A 283 12.69 -16.18 -10.10
CA LYS A 283 12.55 -17.15 -11.21
C LYS A 283 11.22 -17.92 -11.11
N THR A 284 10.81 -18.30 -9.90
CA THR A 284 9.51 -18.96 -9.68
C THR A 284 8.35 -18.04 -10.05
N VAL A 285 8.42 -16.75 -9.72
CA VAL A 285 7.41 -15.74 -10.10
C VAL A 285 7.39 -15.55 -11.62
N ALA A 286 8.56 -15.44 -12.25
CA ALA A 286 8.67 -15.23 -13.70
C ALA A 286 8.08 -16.39 -14.52
N LEU A 287 8.18 -17.62 -14.02
CA LEU A 287 7.67 -18.84 -14.66
C LEU A 287 6.25 -19.22 -14.19
N GLY A 288 5.72 -18.54 -13.18
CA GLY A 288 4.41 -18.80 -12.57
C GLY A 288 3.23 -18.15 -13.29
N GLN A 289 2.05 -18.30 -12.67
CA GLN A 289 0.82 -17.62 -13.08
C GLN A 289 0.23 -16.89 -11.88
N PRO A 290 -0.30 -15.68 -12.07
CA PRO A 290 -0.28 -14.90 -13.32
C PRO A 290 1.15 -14.44 -13.67
N LYS A 291 1.48 -14.37 -14.96
CA LYS A 291 2.79 -13.90 -15.42
C LYS A 291 2.88 -12.39 -15.23
N PRO A 292 3.94 -11.86 -14.60
CA PRO A 292 4.09 -10.40 -14.47
C PRO A 292 4.29 -9.68 -15.81
N ASP A 293 3.52 -8.62 -16.01
CA ASP A 293 3.66 -7.69 -17.14
C ASP A 293 4.77 -6.66 -16.90
N VAL A 294 5.12 -6.46 -15.62
CA VAL A 294 6.09 -5.43 -15.18
C VAL A 294 7.02 -6.00 -14.12
N TRP A 295 8.30 -5.66 -14.22
CA TRP A 295 9.32 -6.00 -13.24
C TRP A 295 10.03 -4.75 -12.71
N ILE A 296 9.93 -4.50 -11.41
CA ILE A 296 10.59 -3.38 -10.72
C ILE A 296 11.73 -3.94 -9.87
N HIS A 297 12.96 -3.65 -10.25
CA HIS A 297 14.17 -4.17 -9.60
C HIS A 297 14.68 -3.16 -8.55
N SER A 298 13.97 -3.02 -7.41
CA SER A 298 14.33 -2.05 -6.35
C SER A 298 15.11 -2.66 -5.18
N ALA A 299 15.34 -3.97 -5.17
CA ALA A 299 16.12 -4.62 -4.12
C ALA A 299 17.61 -4.22 -4.18
N ALA A 300 18.20 -4.01 -3.01
CA ALA A 300 19.65 -3.87 -2.86
C ALA A 300 20.30 -5.26 -2.83
N VAL A 301 20.62 -5.78 -4.01
CA VAL A 301 21.25 -7.09 -4.18
C VAL A 301 22.76 -6.98 -3.91
N LEU A 302 23.33 -7.96 -3.20
CA LEU A 302 24.77 -8.04 -2.98
C LEU A 302 25.46 -8.51 -4.27
N ASP A 303 26.38 -7.69 -4.75
CA ASP A 303 27.22 -8.00 -5.92
C ASP A 303 28.36 -8.96 -5.57
N TYR A 304 28.79 -8.96 -4.32
CA TYR A 304 29.86 -9.78 -3.79
C TYR A 304 29.48 -10.37 -2.45
N TYR A 305 29.67 -11.67 -2.30
CA TYR A 305 29.47 -12.39 -1.04
C TYR A 305 30.36 -13.63 -0.98
N THR A 306 30.40 -14.31 0.14
CA THR A 306 31.21 -15.52 0.36
C THR A 306 30.31 -16.74 0.50
N GLU A 307 30.85 -17.90 0.17
CA GLU A 307 30.22 -19.16 0.58
C GLU A 307 30.20 -19.29 2.11
N PRO A 308 29.05 -19.64 2.70
CA PRO A 308 28.93 -19.69 4.15
C PRO A 308 29.73 -20.86 4.75
N LEU A 309 30.39 -20.61 5.88
CA LEU A 309 30.91 -21.68 6.73
C LEU A 309 29.73 -22.38 7.43
N THR A 310 29.81 -23.71 7.52
CA THR A 310 28.78 -24.51 8.16
C THR A 310 28.68 -24.23 9.65
N GLU A 311 29.82 -23.97 10.31
CA GLU A 311 29.89 -23.72 11.75
C GLU A 311 30.29 -22.27 12.05
N LYS A 312 29.95 -21.82 13.25
CA LYS A 312 30.40 -20.52 13.75
C LYS A 312 31.92 -20.48 13.86
N LYS A 313 32.58 -19.51 13.22
CA LYS A 313 34.00 -19.23 13.43
C LYS A 313 34.25 -18.88 14.88
N ALA A 314 35.17 -19.60 15.53
CA ALA A 314 35.56 -19.33 16.90
C ALA A 314 36.10 -17.90 17.09
N SER A 315 35.85 -17.30 18.23
CA SER A 315 36.46 -16.01 18.60
C SER A 315 37.97 -16.20 18.82
N GLY A 316 38.78 -15.27 18.37
CA GLY A 316 40.23 -15.30 18.50
C GLY A 316 40.81 -13.90 18.28
N ALA A 317 42.11 -13.76 18.51
CA ALA A 317 42.86 -12.52 18.33
C ALA A 317 43.42 -12.35 16.92
N ASP A 318 43.38 -13.39 16.10
CA ASP A 318 43.94 -13.38 14.75
C ASP A 318 43.01 -12.70 13.74
N PHE A 319 43.59 -12.12 12.70
CA PHE A 319 42.83 -11.58 11.59
C PHE A 319 42.03 -12.67 10.87
N TRP A 320 40.77 -12.38 10.60
CA TRP A 320 39.92 -13.22 9.77
C TRP A 320 39.75 -12.58 8.39
N LYS A 321 40.40 -13.14 7.37
CA LYS A 321 40.27 -12.70 5.99
C LYS A 321 39.07 -13.39 5.36
N LEU A 322 38.20 -12.60 4.73
CA LEU A 322 37.08 -13.08 3.92
C LEU A 322 37.39 -12.83 2.44
N THR A 323 37.23 -13.85 1.63
CA THR A 323 37.29 -13.72 0.18
C THR A 323 35.86 -13.61 -0.31
N LEU A 324 35.56 -12.52 -1.01
CA LEU A 324 34.25 -12.29 -1.61
C LEU A 324 34.32 -12.62 -3.10
N THR A 325 33.35 -13.35 -3.59
CA THR A 325 33.20 -13.74 -4.99
C THR A 325 32.02 -12.99 -5.62
N PRO A 326 32.05 -12.67 -6.93
CA PRO A 326 30.92 -12.06 -7.61
C PRO A 326 29.71 -12.98 -7.59
N GLY A 327 28.55 -12.43 -7.22
CA GLY A 327 27.27 -13.11 -7.35
C GLY A 327 26.56 -12.82 -8.68
N PRO A 328 25.51 -13.57 -9.01
CA PRO A 328 24.73 -13.36 -10.23
C PRO A 328 23.96 -12.02 -10.16
N LYS A 329 23.93 -11.31 -11.28
CA LYS A 329 23.13 -10.10 -11.43
C LYS A 329 21.67 -10.48 -11.69
N HIS A 330 20.78 -10.32 -10.72
CA HIS A 330 19.38 -10.71 -10.81
C HIS A 330 18.67 -10.11 -12.03
N ILE A 331 18.91 -8.83 -12.31
CA ILE A 331 18.34 -8.13 -13.45
C ILE A 331 18.73 -8.76 -14.80
N SER A 332 19.93 -9.33 -14.87
CA SER A 332 20.47 -10.05 -16.04
C SER A 332 19.89 -11.47 -16.12
N GLU A 333 19.91 -12.19 -15.00
CA GLU A 333 19.43 -13.57 -14.90
C GLU A 333 17.93 -13.70 -15.20
N LEU A 334 17.14 -12.68 -14.87
CA LEU A 334 15.69 -12.67 -15.12
C LEU A 334 15.35 -12.27 -16.55
N LYS A 335 16.20 -11.52 -17.26
CA LYS A 335 15.92 -11.02 -18.61
C LYS A 335 15.34 -12.08 -19.56
N PRO A 336 15.92 -13.28 -19.74
CA PRO A 336 15.39 -14.28 -20.67
C PRO A 336 14.07 -14.92 -20.24
N LEU A 337 13.65 -14.74 -18.97
CA LEU A 337 12.43 -15.32 -18.43
C LEU A 337 11.25 -14.32 -18.46
N VAL A 338 11.54 -13.04 -18.65
CA VAL A 338 10.56 -11.94 -18.54
C VAL A 338 10.47 -11.13 -19.84
N ASP A 339 10.76 -11.77 -20.95
CA ASP A 339 10.67 -11.18 -22.28
C ASP A 339 9.27 -10.61 -22.55
N GLY A 340 9.23 -9.38 -23.10
CA GLY A 340 8.01 -8.62 -23.34
C GLY A 340 7.42 -7.91 -22.12
N ALA A 341 7.99 -8.08 -20.92
CA ALA A 341 7.58 -7.33 -19.74
C ALA A 341 8.31 -5.99 -19.65
N ILE A 342 7.64 -4.95 -19.13
CA ILE A 342 8.26 -3.67 -18.77
C ILE A 342 9.25 -3.92 -17.63
N ARG A 343 10.46 -3.38 -17.74
CA ARG A 343 11.52 -3.59 -16.76
C ARG A 343 12.06 -2.25 -16.26
N ILE A 344 11.95 -2.00 -14.96
CA ILE A 344 12.41 -0.77 -14.31
C ILE A 344 13.56 -1.11 -13.37
N GLY A 345 14.74 -0.53 -13.64
CA GLY A 345 15.93 -0.68 -12.80
C GLY A 345 16.02 0.40 -11.73
N PHE A 346 16.81 0.14 -10.68
CA PHE A 346 17.17 1.13 -9.67
C PHE A 346 18.68 1.26 -9.60
N LYS A 347 19.16 2.50 -9.45
CA LYS A 347 20.57 2.83 -9.30
C LYS A 347 20.78 3.77 -8.14
N LEU A 348 21.55 3.34 -7.15
CA LEU A 348 21.98 4.17 -6.02
C LEU A 348 23.47 4.37 -6.08
N GLU A 349 23.93 5.62 -6.05
CA GLU A 349 25.34 5.99 -6.00
C GLU A 349 25.62 6.89 -4.79
N SER A 350 26.88 6.99 -4.42
CA SER A 350 27.36 7.85 -3.32
C SER A 350 28.69 8.47 -3.68
N GLY A 351 28.88 9.74 -3.32
CA GLY A 351 30.15 10.45 -3.55
C GLY A 351 30.46 10.72 -5.02
N VAL A 352 29.46 10.77 -5.89
CA VAL A 352 29.59 11.08 -7.32
C VAL A 352 28.75 12.31 -7.69
N THR A 353 29.07 12.93 -8.84
CA THR A 353 28.24 14.01 -9.39
C THR A 353 26.97 13.45 -10.05
N GLU A 354 26.00 14.33 -10.26
CA GLU A 354 24.76 14.00 -10.97
C GLU A 354 25.03 13.47 -12.38
N ASP A 355 25.93 14.10 -13.13
CA ASP A 355 26.29 13.64 -14.49
C ASP A 355 26.81 12.19 -14.49
N VAL A 356 27.61 11.82 -13.49
CA VAL A 356 28.14 10.45 -13.34
C VAL A 356 27.01 9.48 -12.98
N LEU A 357 26.06 9.88 -12.11
CA LEU A 357 24.88 9.09 -11.78
C LEU A 357 24.04 8.82 -13.03
N ILE A 358 23.71 9.87 -13.80
CA ILE A 358 22.92 9.77 -15.03
C ILE A 358 23.65 8.89 -16.06
N GLN A 359 24.94 9.05 -16.23
CA GLN A 359 25.70 8.20 -17.18
C GLN A 359 25.63 6.72 -16.76
N ARG A 360 25.83 6.41 -15.48
CA ARG A 360 25.72 5.04 -14.97
C ARG A 360 24.31 4.45 -15.08
N ALA A 361 23.28 5.29 -15.02
CA ALA A 361 21.89 4.88 -15.27
C ALA A 361 21.69 4.53 -16.76
N LYS A 362 22.23 5.34 -17.69
CA LYS A 362 22.23 5.05 -19.14
C LYS A 362 22.98 3.75 -19.45
N ASP A 363 24.17 3.57 -18.87
CA ASP A 363 24.95 2.33 -19.01
C ASP A 363 24.14 1.10 -18.53
N GLN A 364 23.36 1.27 -17.47
CA GLN A 364 22.47 0.22 -16.95
C GLN A 364 21.32 -0.10 -17.92
N ILE A 365 20.71 0.93 -18.54
CA ILE A 365 19.66 0.76 -19.57
C ILE A 365 20.22 -0.04 -20.74
N GLU A 366 21.38 0.37 -21.29
CA GLU A 366 22.01 -0.29 -22.44
C GLU A 366 22.42 -1.75 -22.12
N THR A 367 23.06 -1.96 -20.93
CA THR A 367 23.59 -3.27 -20.55
C THR A 367 22.48 -4.30 -20.28
N TYR A 368 21.41 -3.89 -19.61
CA TYR A 368 20.34 -4.81 -19.17
C TYR A 368 19.07 -4.69 -19.99
N GLU A 369 19.02 -3.74 -20.93
CA GLU A 369 17.86 -3.47 -21.80
C GLU A 369 16.57 -3.27 -20.96
N VAL A 370 16.64 -2.33 -19.99
CA VAL A 370 15.49 -1.94 -19.17
C VAL A 370 14.84 -0.69 -19.73
N ASP A 371 13.53 -0.53 -19.49
CA ASP A 371 12.72 0.56 -20.05
C ASP A 371 12.89 1.88 -19.30
N ALA A 372 13.37 1.84 -18.07
CA ALA A 372 13.74 3.03 -17.30
C ALA A 372 14.64 2.66 -16.11
N VAL A 373 15.39 3.64 -15.60
CA VAL A 373 16.16 3.51 -14.38
C VAL A 373 15.84 4.66 -13.42
N VAL A 374 15.43 4.31 -12.21
CA VAL A 374 15.28 5.24 -11.09
C VAL A 374 16.64 5.43 -10.44
N ALA A 375 17.24 6.61 -10.61
CA ALA A 375 18.58 6.95 -10.18
C ALA A 375 18.56 7.86 -8.95
N ASN A 376 19.34 7.52 -7.92
CA ASN A 376 19.37 8.24 -6.64
C ASN A 376 20.83 8.48 -6.21
N LEU A 377 21.08 9.64 -5.61
CA LEU A 377 22.26 9.87 -4.78
C LEU A 377 21.92 9.56 -3.32
N LYS A 378 22.79 8.80 -2.67
CA LYS A 378 22.57 8.42 -1.25
C LYS A 378 22.42 9.63 -0.34
N GLU A 379 23.13 10.69 -0.65
CA GLU A 379 23.16 11.96 0.09
C GLU A 379 21.84 12.71 0.00
N GLU A 380 21.06 12.51 -1.07
CA GLU A 380 19.79 13.18 -1.33
C GLU A 380 18.58 12.44 -0.72
N VAL A 381 18.65 11.12 -0.57
CA VAL A 381 17.50 10.25 -0.19
C VAL A 381 16.80 10.69 1.10
N HIS A 382 17.48 11.34 2.02
CA HIS A 382 16.93 11.78 3.29
C HIS A 382 16.93 13.31 3.47
N ASP A 383 17.31 14.06 2.45
CA ASP A 383 17.27 15.51 2.46
C ASP A 383 15.98 16.03 1.80
N PRO A 384 15.06 16.63 2.58
CA PRO A 384 13.77 17.10 2.06
C PRO A 384 13.89 18.30 1.11
N LYS A 385 15.10 18.86 0.94
CA LYS A 385 15.39 19.97 0.02
C LYS A 385 15.97 19.50 -1.31
N SER A 386 16.40 18.26 -1.39
CA SER A 386 16.98 17.65 -2.58
C SER A 386 15.92 16.90 -3.38
N LEU A 387 16.24 16.53 -4.61
CA LEU A 387 15.41 15.64 -5.40
C LEU A 387 15.28 14.27 -4.72
N ARG A 388 14.09 13.71 -4.80
CA ARG A 388 13.84 12.34 -4.31
C ARG A 388 14.55 11.31 -5.17
N SER A 389 14.50 11.51 -6.48
CA SER A 389 15.16 10.66 -7.50
C SER A 389 15.11 11.32 -8.86
N ARG A 390 15.77 10.69 -9.84
CA ARG A 390 15.65 11.01 -11.26
C ARG A 390 15.27 9.75 -12.01
N ILE A 391 14.36 9.84 -12.98
CA ILE A 391 14.05 8.72 -13.88
C ILE A 391 14.76 8.98 -15.18
N VAL A 392 15.60 8.03 -15.58
CA VAL A 392 16.34 8.07 -16.85
C VAL A 392 15.70 7.11 -17.83
N TYR A 393 15.43 7.60 -19.04
CA TYR A 393 14.77 6.85 -20.11
C TYR A 393 15.78 6.44 -21.21
N PRO A 394 15.43 5.43 -22.07
CA PRO A 394 16.32 4.97 -23.15
C PRO A 394 16.67 6.03 -24.19
N ASP A 395 15.79 7.01 -24.43
CA ASP A 395 16.02 8.14 -25.33
C ASP A 395 16.99 9.20 -24.75
N GLY A 396 17.44 8.99 -23.51
CA GLY A 396 18.32 9.89 -22.77
C GLY A 396 17.60 11.00 -22.01
N THR A 397 16.28 11.06 -22.07
CA THR A 397 15.46 11.98 -21.26
C THR A 397 15.65 11.68 -19.77
N VAL A 398 15.65 12.72 -18.95
CA VAL A 398 15.74 12.65 -17.48
C VAL A 398 14.57 13.42 -16.88
N GLU A 399 13.83 12.78 -15.99
CA GLU A 399 12.71 13.37 -15.26
C GLU A 399 13.08 13.53 -13.78
N ASP A 400 13.01 14.75 -13.28
CA ASP A 400 13.30 15.07 -11.88
C ASP A 400 12.09 14.79 -11.00
N ILE A 401 12.28 13.99 -9.96
CA ILE A 401 11.26 13.58 -9.01
C ILE A 401 11.53 14.23 -7.65
N HIS A 402 10.53 14.93 -7.10
CA HIS A 402 10.71 15.72 -5.89
C HIS A 402 10.34 14.98 -4.61
N ASP A 403 9.37 14.05 -4.68
CA ASP A 403 8.86 13.33 -3.51
C ASP A 403 8.43 11.90 -3.85
N ASP A 404 8.03 11.13 -2.84
CA ASP A 404 7.58 9.75 -3.01
C ASP A 404 6.27 9.65 -3.81
N ALA A 405 5.39 10.65 -3.74
CA ALA A 405 4.15 10.66 -4.52
C ALA A 405 4.46 10.82 -6.01
N GLY A 406 5.35 11.75 -6.37
CA GLY A 406 5.84 11.93 -7.74
C GLY A 406 6.52 10.67 -8.27
N LEU A 407 7.36 10.00 -7.46
CA LEU A 407 7.99 8.73 -7.85
C LEU A 407 6.94 7.66 -8.17
N CYS A 408 5.94 7.52 -7.32
CA CYS A 408 4.87 6.54 -7.52
C CYS A 408 4.05 6.84 -8.79
N GLN A 409 3.70 8.11 -9.04
CA GLN A 409 2.96 8.53 -10.23
C GLN A 409 3.77 8.33 -11.51
N ALA A 410 5.05 8.64 -11.51
CA ALA A 410 5.92 8.45 -12.66
C ALA A 410 6.09 6.96 -12.99
N ILE A 411 6.27 6.09 -11.97
CA ILE A 411 6.29 4.64 -12.17
C ILE A 411 4.95 4.13 -12.71
N GLU A 412 3.81 4.56 -12.14
CA GLU A 412 2.48 4.21 -12.64
C GLU A 412 2.32 4.61 -14.11
N SER A 413 2.78 5.80 -14.50
CA SER A 413 2.72 6.28 -15.88
C SER A 413 3.49 5.38 -16.85
N LEU A 414 4.66 4.86 -16.42
CA LEU A 414 5.45 3.90 -17.20
C LEU A 414 4.68 2.61 -17.52
N LEU A 415 3.78 2.18 -16.64
CA LEU A 415 2.98 0.97 -16.84
C LEU A 415 1.95 1.10 -17.96
N HIS A 416 1.66 2.33 -18.40
CA HIS A 416 0.66 2.63 -19.43
C HIS A 416 1.26 3.00 -20.80
N THR A 417 2.60 3.13 -20.91
CA THR A 417 3.27 3.60 -22.14
C THR A 417 3.53 2.50 -23.17
N SER A 418 3.05 1.28 -22.99
CA SER A 418 3.26 0.12 -23.89
C SER A 418 1.98 -0.33 -24.58
#